data_a7f58a5c134ae8f97c0d3ad7590a83c7
#
_entry.id   a7f58a5c134ae8f97c0d3ad7590a83c7
#
_cell.length_a   1.000
_cell.length_b   1.000
_cell.length_c   1.000
_cell.angle_alpha   90.00
_cell.angle_beta   90.00
_cell.angle_gamma   90.00
#
_symmetry.space_group_name_H-M   'P 1'
#
loop_
_entity.id
_entity.type
_entity.pdbx_description
1 polymer ?
#
loop_
_entity_poly.entity_id
_entity_poly.type
_entity_poly.pdbx_seq_one_letter_code
_entity_poly.pdbx_strand_id
1 'polypeptide(L)'
;EQTGADSTVRTDVCIIGSGVGGSLAASRLAEAGRGVVVLEEGPFRTPADFSFDENAALPDLYADAGMRSTDDLKFSILQGRCAGGGSTVNWMVMLRTPDYVLEEWRSRHGSEDMGPAQMRDVFNRFEREWNVGPVAAHAHSRANRILLDGCRALGWRAESANVNARECMRAGMCGLGCPYDAKQTAVKTHLARALERGARLYSETRAEHIARNRAAWTVRARSSSG
;
A
#
# COMPACT_ATOMS: atom_id res chain seq x y z
N GLU A 1 -6.66 9.24 16.07
CA GLU A 1 -6.92 10.39 16.96
C GLU A 1 -6.90 11.66 16.13
N GLN A 2 -7.97 12.43 16.16
CA GLN A 2 -8.02 13.81 15.64
C GLN A 2 -7.75 14.76 16.79
N THR A 3 -6.70 15.56 16.68
CA THR A 3 -6.41 16.60 17.67
C THR A 3 -6.79 17.95 17.08
N GLY A 4 -7.91 18.51 17.52
CA GLY A 4 -8.40 19.85 17.09
C GLY A 4 -7.67 21.02 17.75
N ALA A 5 -6.54 20.81 18.41
CA ALA A 5 -5.73 21.85 19.07
C ALA A 5 -4.24 21.58 18.84
N ASP A 6 -3.43 22.63 18.92
CA ASP A 6 -1.96 22.52 18.90
C ASP A 6 -1.48 21.53 19.96
N SER A 7 -0.94 20.40 19.55
CA SER A 7 -0.45 19.37 20.46
C SER A 7 0.94 18.91 20.08
N THR A 8 1.73 18.52 21.07
CA THR A 8 3.05 17.94 20.86
C THR A 8 3.06 16.51 21.34
N VAL A 9 3.42 15.60 20.44
CA VAL A 9 3.55 14.18 20.71
C VAL A 9 5.02 13.79 20.67
N ARG A 10 5.49 13.08 21.72
CA ARG A 10 6.83 12.49 21.74
C ARG A 10 6.76 11.01 21.41
N THR A 11 7.70 10.53 20.60
CA THR A 11 7.80 9.15 20.16
C THR A 11 9.26 8.83 19.80
N ASP A 12 9.61 7.54 19.73
CA ASP A 12 10.94 7.14 19.27
C ASP A 12 11.08 7.31 17.75
N VAL A 13 9.99 7.00 17.03
CA VAL A 13 9.96 7.07 15.56
C VAL A 13 8.68 7.73 15.08
N CYS A 14 8.82 8.69 14.18
CA CYS A 14 7.72 9.28 13.41
C CYS A 14 7.82 8.81 11.95
N ILE A 15 6.77 8.17 11.46
CA ILE A 15 6.66 7.68 10.08
C ILE A 15 5.71 8.58 9.32
N ILE A 16 6.12 9.05 8.15
CA ILE A 16 5.31 9.89 7.28
C ILE A 16 4.77 9.03 6.13
N GLY A 17 3.45 8.90 6.09
CA GLY A 17 2.71 8.05 5.16
C GLY A 17 2.47 6.63 5.70
N SER A 18 1.22 6.18 5.62
CA SER A 18 0.77 4.86 6.04
C SER A 18 0.67 3.84 4.89
N GLY A 19 1.23 4.14 3.74
CA GLY A 19 1.32 3.21 2.61
C GLY A 19 2.09 1.93 2.96
N VAL A 20 2.28 1.05 1.99
CA VAL A 20 2.90 -0.29 2.20
C VAL A 20 4.23 -0.20 2.96
N GLY A 21 5.14 0.69 2.54
CA GLY A 21 6.46 0.85 3.17
C GLY A 21 6.36 1.38 4.61
N GLY A 22 5.58 2.46 4.81
CA GLY A 22 5.39 3.08 6.13
C GLY A 22 4.70 2.13 7.11
N SER A 23 3.67 1.42 6.67
CA SER A 23 2.97 0.43 7.50
C SER A 23 3.87 -0.75 7.87
N LEU A 24 4.70 -1.24 6.94
CA LEU A 24 5.66 -2.31 7.22
C LEU A 24 6.69 -1.85 8.26
N ALA A 25 7.27 -0.66 8.07
CA ALA A 25 8.23 -0.09 9.03
C ALA A 25 7.57 0.10 10.41
N ALA A 26 6.35 0.63 10.46
CA ALA A 26 5.58 0.81 11.69
C ALA A 26 5.38 -0.53 12.43
N SER A 27 4.97 -1.57 11.71
CA SER A 27 4.77 -2.90 12.28
C SER A 27 6.06 -3.45 12.89
N ARG A 28 7.16 -3.44 12.14
CA ARG A 28 8.44 -3.99 12.62
C ARG A 28 9.02 -3.21 13.80
N LEU A 29 8.90 -1.89 13.80
CA LEU A 29 9.38 -1.06 14.90
C LEU A 29 8.54 -1.20 16.16
N ALA A 30 7.21 -1.26 16.01
CA ALA A 30 6.31 -1.49 17.13
C ALA A 30 6.48 -2.91 17.73
N GLU A 31 6.67 -3.94 16.89
CA GLU A 31 7.02 -5.31 17.32
C GLU A 31 8.35 -5.33 18.09
N ALA A 32 9.29 -4.47 17.75
CA ALA A 32 10.56 -4.29 18.46
C ALA A 32 10.45 -3.41 19.73
N GLY A 33 9.23 -3.05 20.16
CA GLY A 33 8.97 -2.29 21.38
C GLY A 33 9.27 -0.79 21.27
N ARG A 34 9.38 -0.25 20.02
CA ARG A 34 9.57 1.19 19.82
C ARG A 34 8.24 1.92 19.88
N GLY A 35 8.24 3.12 20.47
CA GLY A 35 7.14 4.06 20.36
C GLY A 35 7.04 4.58 18.93
N VAL A 36 5.94 4.31 18.23
CA VAL A 36 5.75 4.67 16.83
C VAL A 36 4.55 5.58 16.66
N VAL A 37 4.74 6.66 15.92
CA VAL A 37 3.68 7.51 15.39
C VAL A 37 3.70 7.47 13.88
N VAL A 38 2.53 7.29 13.26
CA VAL A 38 2.34 7.35 11.82
C VAL A 38 1.47 8.55 11.50
N LEU A 39 1.94 9.42 10.61
CA LEU A 39 1.18 10.55 10.07
C LEU A 39 0.71 10.19 8.67
N GLU A 40 -0.60 10.28 8.41
CA GLU A 40 -1.20 10.01 7.11
C GLU A 40 -2.01 11.24 6.66
N GLU A 41 -1.71 11.73 5.47
CA GLU A 41 -2.37 12.92 4.92
C GLU A 41 -3.84 12.67 4.60
N GLY A 42 -4.17 11.48 4.13
CA GLY A 42 -5.51 11.11 3.72
C GLY A 42 -6.37 10.53 4.86
N PRO A 43 -7.64 10.27 4.58
CA PRO A 43 -8.57 9.74 5.55
C PRO A 43 -8.29 8.25 5.86
N PHE A 44 -8.71 7.84 7.04
CA PHE A 44 -8.84 6.42 7.38
C PHE A 44 -10.24 5.96 6.99
N ARG A 45 -10.32 4.94 6.13
CA ARG A 45 -11.58 4.35 5.67
C ARG A 45 -11.65 2.88 6.04
N THR A 46 -12.82 2.49 6.50
CA THR A 46 -13.21 1.09 6.77
C THR A 46 -13.94 0.49 5.57
N PRO A 47 -14.15 -0.82 5.49
CA PRO A 47 -14.94 -1.42 4.42
C PRO A 47 -16.33 -0.80 4.25
N ALA A 48 -16.96 -0.34 5.32
CA ALA A 48 -18.28 0.29 5.28
C ALA A 48 -18.29 1.68 4.61
N ASP A 49 -17.13 2.34 4.54
CA ASP A 49 -17.00 3.67 3.95
C ASP A 49 -16.78 3.62 2.41
N PHE A 50 -16.46 2.44 1.87
CA PHE A 50 -16.23 2.30 0.43
C PHE A 50 -17.54 2.13 -0.33
N SER A 51 -17.65 2.88 -1.43
CA SER A 51 -18.76 2.78 -2.37
C SER A 51 -18.24 2.48 -3.77
N PHE A 52 -19.15 2.13 -4.70
CA PHE A 52 -18.83 1.98 -6.12
C PHE A 52 -19.10 3.26 -6.92
N ASP A 53 -19.22 4.39 -6.24
CA ASP A 53 -19.36 5.70 -6.85
C ASP A 53 -17.98 6.33 -7.05
N GLU A 54 -17.54 6.43 -8.30
CA GLU A 54 -16.26 7.03 -8.67
C GLU A 54 -16.19 8.51 -8.31
N ASN A 55 -17.32 9.25 -8.42
CA ASN A 55 -17.36 10.68 -8.12
C ASN A 55 -17.11 10.93 -6.62
N ALA A 56 -17.50 10.02 -5.77
CA ALA A 56 -17.23 10.10 -4.34
C ALA A 56 -15.82 9.57 -4.00
N ALA A 57 -15.43 8.43 -4.58
CA ALA A 57 -14.19 7.74 -4.22
C ALA A 57 -12.93 8.44 -4.72
N LEU A 58 -12.93 9.02 -5.92
CA LEU A 58 -11.73 9.65 -6.46
C LEU A 58 -11.25 10.86 -5.64
N PRO A 59 -12.09 11.83 -5.27
CA PRO A 59 -11.67 12.93 -4.40
C PRO A 59 -11.26 12.48 -2.99
N ASP A 60 -11.89 11.43 -2.48
CA ASP A 60 -11.66 10.95 -1.11
C ASP A 60 -10.38 10.14 -0.98
N LEU A 61 -10.09 9.25 -1.95
CA LEU A 61 -9.05 8.23 -1.83
C LEU A 61 -7.78 8.54 -2.63
N TYR A 62 -7.83 9.48 -3.57
CA TYR A 62 -6.70 9.76 -4.45
C TYR A 62 -6.16 11.18 -4.30
N ALA A 63 -4.86 11.32 -4.46
CA ALA A 63 -4.24 12.63 -4.58
C ALA A 63 -4.76 13.34 -5.84
N ASP A 64 -5.10 14.64 -5.69
CA ASP A 64 -5.64 15.47 -6.75
C ASP A 64 -6.86 14.84 -7.45
N ALA A 65 -7.71 14.14 -6.69
CA ALA A 65 -8.87 13.40 -7.20
C ALA A 65 -8.55 12.47 -8.39
N GLY A 66 -7.35 11.88 -8.41
CA GLY A 66 -6.87 11.02 -9.50
C GLY A 66 -6.40 11.76 -10.76
N MET A 67 -6.34 13.08 -10.72
CA MET A 67 -5.96 13.92 -11.88
C MET A 67 -4.46 14.24 -11.95
N ARG A 68 -3.66 13.67 -11.04
CA ARG A 68 -2.20 13.90 -11.03
C ARG A 68 -1.56 13.36 -12.30
N SER A 69 -0.66 14.13 -12.89
CA SER A 69 0.07 13.74 -14.09
C SER A 69 1.51 14.27 -14.05
N THR A 70 2.33 13.83 -15.00
CA THR A 70 3.63 14.48 -15.27
C THR A 70 3.40 15.87 -15.89
N ASP A 71 4.41 16.76 -15.81
CA ASP A 71 4.32 18.13 -16.33
C ASP A 71 4.03 18.18 -17.83
N ASP A 72 4.50 17.17 -18.58
CA ASP A 72 4.26 17.02 -20.01
C ASP A 72 2.96 16.26 -20.34
N LEU A 73 2.14 15.95 -19.32
CA LEU A 73 0.84 15.26 -19.41
C LEU A 73 0.89 13.87 -20.06
N LYS A 74 2.07 13.27 -20.23
CA LYS A 74 2.19 11.96 -20.88
C LYS A 74 1.80 10.80 -19.99
N PHE A 75 1.95 10.95 -18.67
CA PHE A 75 1.65 9.89 -17.72
C PHE A 75 0.67 10.40 -16.66
N SER A 76 -0.42 9.67 -16.47
CA SER A 76 -1.31 9.83 -15.32
C SER A 76 -0.75 9.07 -14.12
N ILE A 77 -0.79 9.68 -12.95
CA ILE A 77 -0.26 9.12 -11.70
C ILE A 77 -1.42 8.90 -10.73
N LEU A 78 -1.94 7.68 -10.67
CA LEU A 78 -2.97 7.30 -9.71
C LEU A 78 -2.31 6.98 -8.35
N GLN A 79 -2.23 7.99 -7.51
CA GLN A 79 -1.62 7.88 -6.18
C GLN A 79 -2.68 7.89 -5.10
N GLY A 80 -2.74 6.81 -4.29
CA GLY A 80 -3.63 6.77 -3.12
C GLY A 80 -3.23 7.82 -2.08
N ARG A 81 -4.21 8.62 -1.65
CA ARG A 81 -4.15 9.58 -0.54
C ARG A 81 -5.18 9.19 0.51
N CYS A 82 -4.93 8.07 1.17
CA CYS A 82 -5.76 7.50 2.23
C CYS A 82 -4.91 6.55 3.06
N ALA A 83 -5.36 6.14 4.22
CA ALA A 83 -4.69 5.12 5.01
C ALA A 83 -4.46 3.85 4.17
N GLY A 84 -3.23 3.31 4.25
CA GLY A 84 -2.79 2.20 3.40
C GLY A 84 -2.27 2.62 2.02
N GLY A 85 -2.44 3.88 1.63
CA GLY A 85 -1.95 4.45 0.38
C GLY A 85 -2.39 3.64 -0.85
N GLY A 86 -1.48 3.43 -1.79
CA GLY A 86 -1.74 2.67 -3.01
C GLY A 86 -2.29 1.27 -2.80
N SER A 87 -2.03 0.61 -1.66
CA SER A 87 -2.57 -0.73 -1.39
C SER A 87 -4.10 -0.72 -1.20
N THR A 88 -4.67 0.41 -0.82
CA THR A 88 -6.12 0.57 -0.65
C THR A 88 -6.82 0.71 -1.99
N VAL A 89 -6.18 1.32 -2.98
CA VAL A 89 -6.78 1.67 -4.27
C VAL A 89 -6.19 0.93 -5.48
N ASN A 90 -5.24 0.02 -5.29
CA ASN A 90 -4.66 -0.77 -6.37
C ASN A 90 -5.60 -1.92 -6.85
N TRP A 91 -5.22 -2.58 -7.94
CA TRP A 91 -5.94 -3.72 -8.52
C TRP A 91 -5.47 -5.08 -7.99
N MET A 92 -4.78 -5.10 -6.86
CA MET A 92 -4.34 -6.30 -6.12
C MET A 92 -3.28 -7.17 -6.82
N VAL A 93 -2.87 -6.86 -8.05
CA VAL A 93 -1.86 -7.66 -8.74
C VAL A 93 -0.53 -7.57 -8.02
N MET A 94 0.01 -8.72 -7.64
CA MET A 94 1.24 -8.86 -6.87
C MET A 94 2.26 -9.67 -7.67
N LEU A 95 3.31 -9.02 -8.12
CA LEU A 95 4.38 -9.63 -8.88
C LEU A 95 5.71 -9.44 -8.14
N ARG A 96 6.54 -10.48 -8.15
CA ARG A 96 7.92 -10.36 -7.67
C ARG A 96 8.75 -9.60 -8.68
N THR A 97 9.70 -8.82 -8.20
CA THR A 97 10.73 -8.25 -9.06
C THR A 97 11.50 -9.39 -9.73
N PRO A 98 11.63 -9.41 -11.06
CA PRO A 98 12.38 -10.44 -11.75
C PRO A 98 13.85 -10.51 -11.31
N ASP A 99 14.42 -11.74 -11.29
CA ASP A 99 15.78 -11.96 -10.83
C ASP A 99 16.82 -11.11 -11.58
N TYR A 100 16.65 -10.90 -12.88
CA TYR A 100 17.57 -10.06 -13.66
C TYR A 100 17.55 -8.60 -13.25
N VAL A 101 16.41 -8.06 -12.80
CA VAL A 101 16.30 -6.69 -12.27
C VAL A 101 16.98 -6.60 -10.90
N LEU A 102 16.76 -7.59 -10.03
CA LEU A 102 17.42 -7.64 -8.72
C LEU A 102 18.95 -7.73 -8.88
N GLU A 103 19.43 -8.51 -9.84
CA GLU A 103 20.85 -8.61 -10.14
C GLU A 103 21.42 -7.29 -10.71
N GLU A 104 20.63 -6.58 -11.52
CA GLU A 104 21.02 -5.25 -12.01
C GLU A 104 21.11 -4.25 -10.85
N TRP A 105 20.15 -4.23 -9.93
CA TRP A 105 20.20 -3.37 -8.74
C TRP A 105 21.42 -3.67 -7.89
N ARG A 106 21.71 -4.94 -7.67
CA ARG A 106 22.88 -5.38 -6.91
C ARG A 106 24.19 -4.94 -7.58
N SER A 107 24.34 -5.23 -8.86
CA SER A 107 25.64 -5.06 -9.57
C SER A 107 25.90 -3.63 -10.03
N ARG A 108 24.86 -2.86 -10.42
CA ARG A 108 24.99 -1.51 -10.99
C ARG A 108 24.67 -0.40 -10.03
N HIS A 109 23.83 -0.65 -9.01
CA HIS A 109 23.33 0.38 -8.11
C HIS A 109 23.76 0.17 -6.65
N GLY A 110 24.68 -0.76 -6.39
CA GLY A 110 25.25 -1.00 -5.06
C GLY A 110 24.27 -1.51 -4.01
N SER A 111 23.14 -2.12 -4.45
CA SER A 111 22.12 -2.66 -3.55
C SER A 111 22.46 -4.12 -3.20
N GLU A 112 23.59 -4.34 -2.53
CA GLU A 112 24.13 -5.69 -2.28
C GLU A 112 23.15 -6.63 -1.56
N ASP A 113 22.31 -6.09 -0.67
CA ASP A 113 21.31 -6.85 0.10
C ASP A 113 20.04 -7.14 -0.70
N MET A 114 19.92 -6.69 -1.96
CA MET A 114 18.73 -6.85 -2.79
C MET A 114 18.90 -7.90 -3.90
N GLY A 115 19.88 -8.77 -3.79
CA GLY A 115 20.06 -9.86 -4.76
C GLY A 115 18.93 -10.90 -4.72
N PRO A 116 18.79 -11.75 -5.79
CA PRO A 116 17.71 -12.73 -5.88
C PRO A 116 17.61 -13.68 -4.69
N ALA A 117 18.74 -14.12 -4.15
CA ALA A 117 18.78 -15.01 -2.99
C ALA A 117 18.23 -14.35 -1.72
N GLN A 118 18.67 -13.13 -1.42
CA GLN A 118 18.23 -12.34 -0.26
C GLN A 118 16.75 -11.98 -0.36
N MET A 119 16.29 -11.57 -1.55
CA MET A 119 14.91 -11.14 -1.77
C MET A 119 13.91 -12.30 -1.76
N ARG A 120 14.33 -13.53 -2.01
CA ARG A 120 13.44 -14.71 -2.03
C ARG A 120 12.69 -14.88 -0.72
N ASP A 121 13.39 -14.81 0.41
CA ASP A 121 12.77 -14.98 1.74
C ASP A 121 11.89 -13.78 2.12
N VAL A 122 12.27 -12.58 1.68
CA VAL A 122 11.48 -11.37 1.85
C VAL A 122 10.16 -11.50 1.09
N PHE A 123 10.19 -11.89 -0.18
CA PHE A 123 8.99 -12.13 -0.99
C PHE A 123 8.11 -13.23 -0.39
N ASN A 124 8.69 -14.37 -0.02
CA ASN A 124 7.95 -15.48 0.58
C ASN A 124 7.23 -15.06 1.86
N ARG A 125 7.87 -14.25 2.71
CA ARG A 125 7.26 -13.72 3.92
C ARG A 125 6.13 -12.76 3.59
N PHE A 126 6.38 -11.79 2.73
CA PHE A 126 5.41 -10.79 2.33
C PHE A 126 4.16 -11.42 1.72
N GLU A 127 4.33 -12.37 0.81
CA GLU A 127 3.23 -13.08 0.17
C GLU A 127 2.35 -13.83 1.19
N ARG A 128 2.97 -14.49 2.18
CA ARG A 128 2.21 -15.13 3.26
C ARG A 128 1.44 -14.11 4.11
N GLU A 129 2.10 -13.00 4.49
CA GLU A 129 1.51 -11.96 5.34
C GLU A 129 0.34 -11.24 4.64
N TRP A 130 0.39 -11.13 3.32
CA TRP A 130 -0.62 -10.47 2.49
C TRP A 130 -1.59 -11.44 1.81
N ASN A 131 -1.54 -12.70 2.14
CA ASN A 131 -2.37 -13.74 1.51
C ASN A 131 -2.31 -13.69 -0.02
N VAL A 132 -1.09 -13.59 -0.58
CA VAL A 132 -0.85 -13.54 -2.02
C VAL A 132 -0.95 -14.93 -2.61
N GLY A 133 -1.73 -15.09 -3.66
CA GLY A 133 -1.87 -16.34 -4.37
C GLY A 133 -2.50 -16.14 -5.75
N PRO A 134 -2.47 -17.18 -6.61
CA PRO A 134 -3.02 -17.10 -7.94
C PRO A 134 -4.55 -16.93 -7.89
N VAL A 135 -5.09 -16.19 -8.85
CA VAL A 135 -6.54 -16.15 -9.07
C VAL A 135 -7.02 -17.56 -9.39
N ALA A 136 -8.01 -18.06 -8.64
CA ALA A 136 -8.54 -19.40 -8.84
C ALA A 136 -9.17 -19.54 -10.25
N ALA A 137 -9.02 -20.72 -10.88
CA ALA A 137 -9.47 -20.95 -12.26
C ALA A 137 -10.96 -20.62 -12.48
N HIS A 138 -11.82 -20.94 -11.50
CA HIS A 138 -13.26 -20.63 -11.58
C HIS A 138 -13.57 -19.13 -11.48
N ALA A 139 -12.62 -18.33 -10.98
CA ALA A 139 -12.76 -16.88 -10.82
C ALA A 139 -12.37 -16.10 -12.08
N HIS A 140 -11.78 -16.74 -13.09
CA HIS A 140 -11.45 -16.08 -14.35
C HIS A 140 -12.71 -15.70 -15.14
N SER A 141 -12.71 -14.49 -15.69
CA SER A 141 -13.72 -14.08 -16.67
C SER A 141 -13.64 -14.97 -17.93
N ARG A 142 -14.69 -14.97 -18.75
CA ARG A 142 -14.67 -15.65 -20.04
C ARG A 142 -13.51 -15.17 -20.93
N ALA A 143 -13.28 -13.85 -20.96
CA ALA A 143 -12.21 -13.25 -21.76
C ALA A 143 -10.82 -13.76 -21.31
N ASN A 144 -10.56 -13.78 -19.98
CA ASN A 144 -9.29 -14.28 -19.45
C ASN A 144 -9.08 -15.77 -19.74
N ARG A 145 -10.15 -16.58 -19.69
CA ARG A 145 -10.05 -18.01 -20.07
C ARG A 145 -9.69 -18.18 -21.54
N ILE A 146 -10.38 -17.46 -22.44
CA ILE A 146 -10.08 -17.50 -23.88
C ILE A 146 -8.62 -17.12 -24.14
N LEU A 147 -8.12 -16.04 -23.50
CA LEU A 147 -6.73 -15.63 -23.63
C LEU A 147 -5.77 -16.71 -23.15
N LEU A 148 -6.00 -17.26 -21.96
CA LEU A 148 -5.16 -18.31 -21.38
C LEU A 148 -5.12 -19.56 -22.25
N ASP A 149 -6.26 -20.01 -22.76
CA ASP A 149 -6.38 -21.17 -23.63
C ASP A 149 -5.73 -20.92 -25.01
N GLY A 150 -5.88 -19.73 -25.57
CA GLY A 150 -5.20 -19.31 -26.80
C GLY A 150 -3.68 -19.29 -26.65
N CYS A 151 -3.15 -18.74 -25.56
CA CYS A 151 -1.72 -18.78 -25.26
C CYS A 151 -1.21 -20.21 -25.17
N ARG A 152 -1.93 -21.08 -24.47
CA ARG A 152 -1.57 -22.52 -24.35
C ARG A 152 -1.54 -23.21 -25.71
N ALA A 153 -2.56 -22.95 -26.54
CA ALA A 153 -2.63 -23.55 -27.88
C ALA A 153 -1.47 -23.11 -28.79
N LEU A 154 -0.95 -21.88 -28.57
CA LEU A 154 0.21 -21.33 -29.27
C LEU A 154 1.56 -21.72 -28.65
N GLY A 155 1.58 -22.47 -27.56
CA GLY A 155 2.80 -22.77 -26.80
C GLY A 155 3.41 -21.59 -26.07
N TRP A 156 2.65 -20.52 -25.85
CA TRP A 156 3.10 -19.34 -25.12
C TRP A 156 2.96 -19.56 -23.62
N ARG A 157 3.92 -19.01 -22.86
CA ARG A 157 3.83 -19.02 -21.41
C ARG A 157 2.75 -18.03 -20.94
N ALA A 158 1.75 -18.55 -20.24
CA ALA A 158 0.70 -17.76 -19.62
C ALA A 158 0.25 -18.40 -18.31
N GLU A 159 0.03 -17.59 -17.31
CA GLU A 159 -0.38 -18.04 -15.98
C GLU A 159 -1.36 -17.05 -15.34
N SER A 160 -2.07 -17.49 -14.31
CA SER A 160 -2.93 -16.64 -13.51
C SER A 160 -2.11 -15.62 -12.72
N ALA A 161 -2.54 -14.37 -12.71
CA ALA A 161 -1.92 -13.36 -11.87
C ALA A 161 -2.08 -13.72 -10.39
N ASN A 162 -1.05 -13.46 -9.59
CA ASN A 162 -1.15 -13.47 -8.14
C ASN A 162 -1.82 -12.19 -7.63
N VAL A 163 -2.70 -12.35 -6.64
CA VAL A 163 -3.43 -11.25 -6.02
C VAL A 163 -3.42 -11.38 -4.50
N ASN A 164 -3.44 -10.24 -3.80
CA ASN A 164 -3.52 -10.18 -2.33
C ASN A 164 -4.98 -10.08 -1.89
N ALA A 165 -5.72 -11.15 -2.03
CA ALA A 165 -7.14 -11.18 -1.67
C ALA A 165 -7.51 -12.44 -0.89
N ARG A 166 -8.53 -12.32 -0.02
CA ARG A 166 -9.16 -13.44 0.66
C ARG A 166 -10.65 -13.39 0.38
N GLU A 167 -11.23 -14.49 -0.13
CA GLU A 167 -12.67 -14.60 -0.40
C GLU A 167 -13.22 -13.47 -1.31
N CYS A 168 -12.49 -13.15 -2.39
CA CYS A 168 -12.83 -12.04 -3.27
C CYS A 168 -14.18 -12.27 -3.97
N MET A 169 -15.12 -11.33 -3.79
CA MET A 169 -16.44 -11.33 -4.43
C MET A 169 -16.43 -10.94 -5.92
N ARG A 170 -15.26 -10.58 -6.47
CA ARG A 170 -15.07 -10.23 -7.89
C ARG A 170 -15.92 -9.04 -8.36
N ALA A 171 -16.15 -8.06 -7.48
CA ALA A 171 -16.91 -6.86 -7.81
C ALA A 171 -16.25 -6.01 -8.92
N GLY A 172 -14.93 -6.16 -9.14
CA GLY A 172 -14.23 -5.47 -10.22
C GLY A 172 -13.91 -3.99 -9.97
N MET A 173 -14.23 -3.47 -8.80
CA MET A 173 -14.09 -2.04 -8.46
C MET A 173 -12.94 -1.79 -7.46
N CYS A 174 -11.86 -2.57 -7.59
CA CYS A 174 -10.74 -2.53 -6.64
C CYS A 174 -10.11 -1.14 -6.46
N GLY A 175 -10.12 -0.32 -7.50
CA GLY A 175 -9.62 1.06 -7.46
C GLY A 175 -10.40 1.99 -6.55
N LEU A 176 -11.62 1.63 -6.16
CA LEU A 176 -12.49 2.45 -5.29
C LEU A 176 -12.52 1.95 -3.83
N GLY A 177 -11.55 1.12 -3.45
CA GLY A 177 -11.58 0.43 -2.17
C GLY A 177 -12.25 -0.95 -2.26
N CYS A 178 -12.46 -1.59 -1.13
CA CYS A 178 -13.09 -2.93 -1.09
C CYS A 178 -14.13 -3.01 0.01
N PRO A 179 -15.43 -2.80 -0.28
CA PRO A 179 -16.49 -2.87 0.71
C PRO A 179 -16.73 -4.30 1.25
N TYR A 180 -16.21 -5.31 0.56
CA TYR A 180 -16.32 -6.72 1.00
C TYR A 180 -15.16 -7.18 1.89
N ASP A 181 -14.28 -6.27 2.27
CA ASP A 181 -13.10 -6.56 3.11
C ASP A 181 -12.19 -7.72 2.59
N ALA A 182 -12.28 -8.03 1.30
CA ALA A 182 -11.51 -9.12 0.70
C ALA A 182 -10.05 -8.75 0.40
N LYS A 183 -9.80 -7.49 0.02
CA LYS A 183 -8.46 -7.00 -0.31
C LYS A 183 -7.58 -6.92 0.94
N GLN A 184 -6.43 -7.55 0.91
CA GLN A 184 -5.45 -7.50 1.98
C GLN A 184 -4.56 -6.26 1.82
N THR A 185 -5.04 -5.12 2.31
CA THR A 185 -4.36 -3.82 2.24
C THR A 185 -3.31 -3.68 3.35
N ALA A 186 -2.47 -2.64 3.28
CA ALA A 186 -1.57 -2.28 4.36
C ALA A 186 -2.32 -1.98 5.66
N VAL A 187 -3.52 -1.38 5.57
CA VAL A 187 -4.40 -1.12 6.74
C VAL A 187 -4.77 -2.41 7.44
N LYS A 188 -5.12 -3.43 6.68
CA LYS A 188 -5.59 -4.72 7.20
C LYS A 188 -4.45 -5.64 7.67
N THR A 189 -3.25 -5.42 7.19
CA THR A 189 -2.08 -6.25 7.46
C THR A 189 -1.09 -5.57 8.42
N HIS A 190 -0.14 -4.85 7.89
CA HIS A 190 0.96 -4.29 8.69
C HIS A 190 0.53 -3.13 9.59
N LEU A 191 -0.34 -2.23 9.11
CA LEU A 191 -0.80 -1.13 9.94
C LEU A 191 -1.64 -1.63 11.12
N ALA A 192 -2.53 -2.60 10.89
CA ALA A 192 -3.30 -3.22 11.97
C ALA A 192 -2.37 -3.78 13.05
N ARG A 193 -1.35 -4.56 12.67
CA ARG A 193 -0.36 -5.09 13.62
C ARG A 193 0.40 -4.00 14.37
N ALA A 194 0.76 -2.90 13.69
CA ALA A 194 1.43 -1.79 14.34
C ALA A 194 0.55 -1.17 15.42
N LEU A 195 -0.73 -0.94 15.11
CA LEU A 195 -1.72 -0.38 16.04
C LEU A 195 -1.98 -1.32 17.24
N GLU A 196 -2.11 -2.63 17.00
CA GLU A 196 -2.22 -3.66 18.05
C GLU A 196 -1.02 -3.67 19.00
N ARG A 197 0.16 -3.26 18.53
CA ARG A 197 1.40 -3.12 19.28
C ARG A 197 1.63 -1.73 19.87
N GLY A 198 0.59 -0.86 19.84
CA GLY A 198 0.61 0.45 20.48
C GLY A 198 1.14 1.59 19.62
N ALA A 199 1.38 1.37 18.32
CA ALA A 199 1.61 2.48 17.41
C ALA A 199 0.36 3.37 17.32
N ARG A 200 0.56 4.66 17.07
CA ARG A 200 -0.54 5.62 16.93
C ARG A 200 -0.59 6.13 15.50
N LEU A 201 -1.77 6.13 14.91
CA LEU A 201 -2.04 6.71 13.60
C LEU A 201 -2.78 8.04 13.77
N TYR A 202 -2.28 9.06 13.10
CA TYR A 202 -2.98 10.32 12.88
C TYR A 202 -3.29 10.41 11.39
N SER A 203 -4.52 10.09 11.03
CA SER A 203 -5.06 10.31 9.69
C SER A 203 -5.44 11.77 9.48
N GLU A 204 -5.67 12.17 8.23
CA GLU A 204 -5.97 13.56 7.87
C GLU A 204 -4.96 14.54 8.47
N THR A 205 -3.68 14.10 8.50
CA THR A 205 -2.59 14.84 9.14
C THR A 205 -1.38 14.88 8.20
N ARG A 206 -1.21 16.01 7.54
CA ARG A 206 -0.14 16.24 6.58
C ARG A 206 1.13 16.71 7.27
N ALA A 207 2.22 15.98 7.11
CA ALA A 207 3.55 16.42 7.50
C ALA A 207 4.03 17.54 6.54
N GLU A 208 4.42 18.69 7.10
CA GLU A 208 4.80 19.87 6.31
C GLU A 208 6.29 20.16 6.39
N HIS A 209 6.90 19.89 7.53
CA HIS A 209 8.30 20.26 7.75
C HIS A 209 8.99 19.29 8.70
N ILE A 210 10.23 18.95 8.37
CA ILE A 210 11.11 18.16 9.22
C ILE A 210 12.31 19.02 9.57
N ALA A 211 12.56 19.20 10.86
CA ALA A 211 13.73 19.92 11.37
C ALA A 211 14.51 19.05 12.35
N ARG A 212 15.82 19.26 12.38
CA ARG A 212 16.70 18.64 13.38
C ARG A 212 17.19 19.71 14.33
N ASN A 213 16.99 19.49 15.63
CA ASN A 213 17.70 20.22 16.64
C ASN A 213 18.86 19.36 17.21
N ARG A 214 19.62 19.88 18.19
CA ARG A 214 20.80 19.19 18.73
C ARG A 214 20.50 17.79 19.30
N ALA A 215 19.29 17.53 19.74
CA ALA A 215 18.91 16.33 20.49
C ALA A 215 17.91 15.42 19.77
N ALA A 216 17.05 15.97 18.89
CA ALA A 216 15.94 15.23 18.31
C ALA A 216 15.53 15.78 16.93
N TRP A 217 14.76 14.97 16.20
CA TRP A 217 14.02 15.42 15.03
C TRP A 217 12.64 15.94 15.45
N THR A 218 12.17 16.97 14.79
CA THR A 218 10.82 17.51 14.95
C THR A 218 10.13 17.44 13.61
N VAL A 219 8.96 16.82 13.58
CA VAL A 219 8.05 16.84 12.43
C VAL A 219 6.90 17.78 12.76
N ARG A 220 6.74 18.82 11.97
CA ARG A 220 5.55 19.68 12.03
C ARG A 220 4.52 19.17 11.06
N ALA A 221 3.30 19.01 11.55
CA ALA A 221 2.18 18.52 10.75
C ALA A 221 0.95 19.37 11.01
N ARG A 222 0.03 19.37 10.06
CA ARG A 222 -1.26 20.08 10.15
C ARG A 222 -2.39 19.13 9.75
N SER A 223 -3.59 19.34 10.33
CA SER A 223 -4.80 18.68 9.84
C SER A 223 -5.00 18.98 8.35
N SER A 224 -5.31 17.97 7.57
CA SER A 224 -5.65 18.09 6.14
C SER A 224 -7.16 18.13 5.90
N SER A 225 -7.97 17.88 6.94
CA SER A 225 -9.38 18.23 7.01
C SER A 225 -9.46 19.66 7.50
N GLY A 226 -9.63 20.60 6.58
CA GLY A 226 -9.78 22.03 6.87
C GLY A 226 -11.06 22.36 7.61
#